data_1332969cd9e0b3c9f1f44c500c8c2348
#
_entry.id   1332969cd9e0b3c9f1f44c500c8c2348
#
_cell.length_a   1.000
_cell.length_b   1.000
_cell.length_c   1.000
_cell.angle_alpha   90.00
_cell.angle_beta   90.00
_cell.angle_gamma   90.00
#
_symmetry.space_group_name_H-M   'P 1'
#
loop_
_entity.id
_entity.type
_entity.pdbx_description
1 polymer ?
#
loop_
_entity_poly.entity_id
_entity_poly.type
_entity_poly.pdbx_seq_one_letter_code
_entity_poly.pdbx_strand_id
1 'polypeptide(L)'
;VFTFDELISKCAAMRYPLIVFCWLFLLCSQGFGQNGFDPNYRLLHSSSYIQDKNFYLFTLLEKVPSAKLTIEKDEVLHGVLNAQKKRIQEGLSQCDTSVSCWINAFNANPEEQKLIWQRLGELCKKEKSIQALVQQHLRPSGAFIKYAEKSDVEMLQSAWTEACGGIQYILNSYALGKRGRYASIDSASYAAKSLMYKRYLMVAGHFLAEKTTSWTLFHQPATWYALTLMDMNNRDEAARHEPMEALENHKALEYIPNIEWSKYPYSVILQPGHGPDIADVPLSPMGKFRVQLVAERFHKGMAPLIILSGGYVHPFQTPYAEATEMKKALMEQYGVPERAIIIDPHARHTTTNFRNGARLIFRYGIPADKMALCTSTMDQIVYIADPKYRFKERNMLELGYLPYELFAKISSHDVEFKPKIISLHLDPLDPLDP
;
A
#
# COMPACT_ATOMS: atom_id res chain seq x y z
N VAL A 1 51.47 -40.61 -28.82
CA VAL A 1 52.16 -39.31 -28.89
C VAL A 1 51.34 -38.43 -29.83
N PHE A 2 50.55 -37.56 -29.30
CA PHE A 2 49.78 -36.60 -30.11
C PHE A 2 50.67 -35.43 -30.51
N THR A 3 50.56 -34.99 -31.76
CA THR A 3 51.33 -33.87 -32.29
C THR A 3 50.74 -32.51 -31.78
N PHE A 4 51.60 -31.48 -31.74
CA PHE A 4 51.33 -30.16 -31.24
C PHE A 4 50.14 -29.46 -31.94
N ASP A 5 49.85 -29.84 -33.19
CA ASP A 5 48.74 -29.31 -33.99
C ASP A 5 47.35 -29.82 -33.53
N GLU A 6 47.27 -31.02 -32.94
CA GLU A 6 45.98 -31.53 -32.35
C GLU A 6 45.60 -30.85 -31.04
N LEU A 7 46.55 -30.27 -30.30
CA LEU A 7 46.27 -29.50 -29.08
C LEU A 7 45.72 -28.09 -29.39
N ILE A 8 46.15 -27.48 -30.48
CA ILE A 8 45.70 -26.15 -30.89
C ILE A 8 44.25 -26.19 -31.41
N SER A 9 43.88 -27.26 -32.11
CA SER A 9 42.51 -27.46 -32.62
C SER A 9 41.48 -27.67 -31.52
N LYS A 10 41.84 -28.28 -30.38
CA LYS A 10 40.95 -28.46 -29.22
C LYS A 10 40.78 -27.20 -28.35
N CYS A 11 41.79 -26.32 -28.34
CA CYS A 11 41.66 -25.03 -27.63
C CYS A 11 40.79 -23.99 -28.37
N ALA A 12 40.69 -24.08 -29.71
CA ALA A 12 39.85 -23.17 -30.48
C ALA A 12 38.35 -23.46 -30.31
N ALA A 13 37.97 -24.71 -30.02
CA ALA A 13 36.57 -25.11 -29.82
C ALA A 13 35.98 -24.73 -28.43
N MET A 14 36.84 -24.36 -27.46
CA MET A 14 36.41 -23.99 -26.11
C MET A 14 36.22 -22.48 -25.86
N ARG A 15 36.47 -21.64 -26.85
CA ARG A 15 36.34 -20.17 -26.69
C ARG A 15 34.94 -19.60 -26.91
N TYR A 16 34.05 -20.32 -27.56
CA TYR A 16 32.72 -19.85 -27.88
C TYR A 16 31.69 -19.94 -26.71
N PRO A 17 31.67 -20.95 -25.84
CA PRO A 17 30.71 -21.02 -24.78
C PRO A 17 30.96 -20.01 -23.63
N LEU A 18 32.24 -19.58 -23.42
CA LEU A 18 32.51 -18.58 -22.35
C LEU A 18 32.06 -17.15 -22.73
N ILE A 19 32.14 -16.80 -24.02
CA ILE A 19 31.69 -15.47 -24.49
C ILE A 19 30.15 -15.38 -24.46
N VAL A 20 29.47 -16.47 -24.86
CA VAL A 20 28.00 -16.53 -24.79
C VAL A 20 27.51 -16.55 -23.34
N PHE A 21 28.23 -17.19 -22.42
CA PHE A 21 27.87 -17.19 -20.99
C PHE A 21 28.10 -15.81 -20.32
N CYS A 22 29.15 -15.10 -20.71
CA CYS A 22 29.37 -13.71 -20.26
C CYS A 22 28.31 -12.74 -20.82
N TRP A 23 27.85 -12.94 -22.06
CA TRP A 23 26.78 -12.12 -22.64
C TRP A 23 25.41 -12.42 -22.03
N LEU A 24 25.13 -13.65 -21.64
CA LEU A 24 23.91 -14.01 -20.89
C LEU A 24 23.90 -13.46 -19.44
N PHE A 25 25.08 -13.35 -18.81
CA PHE A 25 25.19 -12.70 -17.49
C PHE A 25 25.09 -11.17 -17.55
N LEU A 26 25.47 -10.54 -18.66
CA LEU A 26 25.34 -9.10 -18.89
C LEU A 26 23.89 -8.68 -19.27
N LEU A 27 23.07 -9.61 -19.74
CA LEU A 27 21.64 -9.36 -20.02
C LEU A 27 20.73 -9.50 -18.80
N CYS A 28 21.20 -10.10 -17.70
CA CYS A 28 20.45 -10.17 -16.44
C CYS A 28 20.60 -8.95 -15.54
N SER A 29 21.36 -7.92 -15.92
CA SER A 29 21.56 -6.70 -15.10
C SER A 29 20.80 -5.47 -15.58
N GLN A 30 19.78 -5.63 -16.43
CA GLN A 30 18.92 -4.52 -16.85
C GLN A 30 17.47 -4.75 -16.40
N GLY A 31 17.22 -4.56 -15.11
CA GLY A 31 15.88 -4.70 -14.55
C GLY A 31 15.55 -3.71 -13.44
N PHE A 32 16.35 -2.65 -13.25
CA PHE A 32 15.90 -1.55 -12.40
C PHE A 32 14.94 -0.70 -13.21
N GLY A 33 13.65 -0.85 -12.91
CA GLY A 33 12.59 -0.03 -13.46
C GLY A 33 12.83 1.45 -13.20
N GLN A 34 12.14 2.33 -13.92
CA GLN A 34 12.18 3.76 -13.71
C GLN A 34 12.10 4.07 -12.21
N ASN A 35 13.05 4.86 -11.69
CA ASN A 35 13.10 5.33 -10.31
C ASN A 35 13.38 4.26 -9.22
N GLY A 36 14.04 3.14 -9.56
CA GLY A 36 14.49 2.15 -8.59
C GLY A 36 13.43 1.13 -8.14
N PHE A 37 12.19 1.20 -8.61
CA PHE A 37 11.18 0.17 -8.39
C PHE A 37 11.50 -1.11 -9.17
N ASP A 38 11.37 -2.26 -8.50
CA ASP A 38 11.49 -3.58 -9.12
C ASP A 38 10.12 -4.28 -9.12
N PRO A 39 9.51 -4.54 -10.28
CA PRO A 39 8.23 -5.25 -10.35
C PRO A 39 8.29 -6.69 -9.84
N ASN A 40 9.49 -7.27 -9.75
CA ASN A 40 9.71 -8.61 -9.20
C ASN A 40 9.94 -8.60 -7.67
N TYR A 41 10.08 -7.42 -7.07
CA TYR A 41 10.27 -7.32 -5.63
C TYR A 41 9.03 -7.83 -4.89
N ARG A 42 9.22 -8.80 -4.00
CA ARG A 42 8.16 -9.32 -3.14
C ARG A 42 8.17 -8.58 -1.81
N LEU A 43 7.02 -7.98 -1.48
CA LEU A 43 6.87 -7.29 -0.20
C LEU A 43 7.07 -8.27 0.95
N LEU A 44 7.79 -7.82 1.98
CA LEU A 44 7.91 -8.54 3.24
C LEU A 44 6.69 -8.26 4.10
N HIS A 45 6.31 -9.24 4.93
CA HIS A 45 5.13 -9.13 5.78
C HIS A 45 5.49 -9.28 7.25
N SER A 46 4.93 -8.41 8.08
CA SER A 46 4.95 -8.49 9.53
C SER A 46 3.87 -9.47 10.03
N SER A 47 3.50 -9.37 11.30
CA SER A 47 2.31 -10.05 11.83
C SER A 47 1.01 -9.29 11.59
N SER A 48 1.06 -8.10 10.97
CA SER A 48 -0.07 -7.21 10.74
C SER A 48 -0.02 -6.60 9.34
N TYR A 49 -0.96 -6.95 8.48
CA TYR A 49 -1.11 -6.32 7.16
C TYR A 49 -1.42 -4.82 7.25
N ILE A 50 -2.05 -4.36 8.34
CA ILE A 50 -2.25 -2.93 8.58
C ILE A 50 -0.91 -2.23 8.75
N GLN A 51 0.04 -2.83 9.50
CA GLN A 51 1.40 -2.31 9.62
C GLN A 51 2.11 -2.31 8.27
N ASP A 52 2.01 -3.41 7.54
CA ASP A 52 2.69 -3.57 6.24
C ASP A 52 2.27 -2.49 5.23
N LYS A 53 1.01 -2.12 5.23
CA LYS A 53 0.46 -1.11 4.32
C LYS A 53 0.65 0.33 4.82
N ASN A 54 0.54 0.59 6.11
CA ASN A 54 0.66 1.95 6.66
C ASN A 54 2.09 2.33 7.07
N PHE A 55 2.88 1.34 7.52
CA PHE A 55 4.16 1.56 8.17
C PHE A 55 5.22 0.60 7.62
N TYR A 56 5.34 0.51 6.31
CA TYR A 56 6.20 -0.49 5.67
C TYR A 56 7.67 -0.38 6.08
N LEU A 57 8.17 0.82 6.41
CA LEU A 57 9.50 0.97 7.01
C LEU A 57 9.65 0.11 8.28
N PHE A 58 8.64 0.07 9.14
CA PHE A 58 8.70 -0.70 10.39
C PHE A 58 8.68 -2.19 10.13
N THR A 59 7.89 -2.63 9.17
CA THR A 59 7.92 -4.02 8.69
C THR A 59 9.33 -4.41 8.21
N LEU A 60 9.98 -3.55 7.44
CA LEU A 60 11.35 -3.80 6.97
C LEU A 60 12.36 -3.84 8.13
N LEU A 61 12.26 -2.93 9.10
CA LEU A 61 13.12 -2.94 10.29
C LEU A 61 12.94 -4.21 11.14
N GLU A 62 11.76 -4.81 11.13
CA GLU A 62 11.48 -6.07 11.84
C GLU A 62 11.91 -7.31 11.06
N LYS A 63 11.78 -7.29 9.72
CA LYS A 63 11.92 -8.48 8.86
C LYS A 63 13.26 -8.61 8.16
N VAL A 64 14.06 -7.54 8.07
CA VAL A 64 15.41 -7.61 7.51
C VAL A 64 16.41 -7.84 8.64
N PRO A 65 16.95 -9.08 8.81
CA PRO A 65 17.67 -9.47 10.03
C PRO A 65 18.91 -8.60 10.32
N SER A 66 19.66 -8.24 9.27
CA SER A 66 20.87 -7.41 9.41
C SER A 66 20.55 -5.98 9.87
N ALA A 67 19.49 -5.38 9.33
CA ALA A 67 19.03 -4.06 9.73
C ALA A 67 18.48 -4.10 11.16
N LYS A 68 17.62 -5.08 11.46
CA LYS A 68 17.08 -5.30 12.81
C LYS A 68 18.17 -5.35 13.86
N LEU A 69 19.18 -6.21 13.66
CA LEU A 69 20.28 -6.38 14.59
C LEU A 69 21.08 -5.08 14.79
N THR A 70 21.27 -4.29 13.73
CA THR A 70 21.95 -2.99 13.82
C THR A 70 21.16 -2.00 14.67
N ILE A 71 19.83 -1.93 14.45
CA ILE A 71 18.96 -1.05 15.23
C ILE A 71 18.85 -1.47 16.69
N GLU A 72 18.74 -2.78 16.96
CA GLU A 72 18.66 -3.32 18.33
C GLU A 72 19.93 -3.04 19.16
N LYS A 73 21.11 -3.01 18.50
CA LYS A 73 22.40 -2.74 19.15
C LYS A 73 22.72 -1.25 19.27
N ASP A 74 21.94 -0.38 18.65
CA ASP A 74 22.18 1.05 18.67
C ASP A 74 21.78 1.65 20.02
N GLU A 75 22.75 2.16 20.77
CA GLU A 75 22.55 2.69 22.13
C GLU A 75 21.56 3.87 22.17
N VAL A 76 21.56 4.72 21.15
CA VAL A 76 20.66 5.90 21.07
C VAL A 76 19.22 5.44 20.89
N LEU A 77 18.96 4.57 19.91
CA LEU A 77 17.62 4.06 19.63
C LEU A 77 17.10 3.15 20.76
N HIS A 78 17.98 2.36 21.36
CA HIS A 78 17.68 1.58 22.55
C HIS A 78 17.37 2.46 23.77
N GLY A 79 18.07 3.58 23.93
CA GLY A 79 17.78 4.58 24.96
C GLY A 79 16.38 5.18 24.81
N VAL A 80 15.96 5.51 23.58
CA VAL A 80 14.59 5.99 23.29
C VAL A 80 13.55 4.93 23.66
N LEU A 81 13.76 3.67 23.25
CA LEU A 81 12.85 2.58 23.60
C LEU A 81 12.71 2.41 25.11
N ASN A 82 13.82 2.45 25.85
CA ASN A 82 13.80 2.31 27.30
C ASN A 82 13.07 3.48 27.99
N ALA A 83 13.25 4.70 27.49
CA ALA A 83 12.53 5.87 27.99
C ALA A 83 11.01 5.72 27.76
N GLN A 84 10.60 5.24 26.57
CA GLN A 84 9.18 4.94 26.29
C GLN A 84 8.64 3.83 27.20
N LYS A 85 9.36 2.71 27.36
CA LYS A 85 8.97 1.62 28.28
C LYS A 85 8.75 2.13 29.70
N LYS A 86 9.65 3.00 30.20
CA LYS A 86 9.53 3.61 31.52
C LYS A 86 8.25 4.44 31.63
N ARG A 87 7.98 5.33 30.65
CA ARG A 87 6.75 6.14 30.64
C ARG A 87 5.48 5.29 30.62
N ILE A 88 5.48 4.19 29.88
CA ILE A 88 4.34 3.25 29.83
C ILE A 88 4.12 2.62 31.21
N GLN A 89 5.16 2.18 31.90
CA GLN A 89 5.05 1.61 33.25
C GLN A 89 4.58 2.65 34.28
N GLU A 90 5.08 3.87 34.21
CA GLU A 90 4.62 4.99 35.04
C GLU A 90 3.14 5.32 34.74
N GLY A 91 2.71 5.20 33.49
CA GLY A 91 1.33 5.40 33.06
C GLY A 91 0.32 4.48 33.74
N LEU A 92 0.71 3.29 34.16
CA LEU A 92 -0.17 2.34 34.88
C LEU A 92 -0.76 2.93 36.17
N SER A 93 -0.01 3.78 36.85
CA SER A 93 -0.44 4.45 38.08
C SER A 93 -0.87 5.90 37.90
N GLN A 94 -0.47 6.56 36.79
CA GLN A 94 -0.64 7.99 36.62
C GLN A 94 -1.68 8.38 35.58
N CYS A 95 -1.90 7.55 34.53
CA CYS A 95 -2.73 7.97 33.40
C CYS A 95 -4.23 7.83 33.64
N ASP A 96 -4.69 6.81 34.39
CA ASP A 96 -6.11 6.52 34.54
C ASP A 96 -6.86 6.67 33.18
N THR A 97 -7.93 7.42 33.13
CA THR A 97 -8.73 7.70 31.93
C THR A 97 -8.23 8.90 31.10
N SER A 98 -7.03 9.41 31.39
CA SER A 98 -6.42 10.50 30.63
C SER A 98 -5.85 10.03 29.29
N VAL A 99 -6.57 10.32 28.21
CA VAL A 99 -6.18 9.94 26.84
C VAL A 99 -4.84 10.55 26.44
N SER A 100 -4.60 11.83 26.77
CA SER A 100 -3.31 12.49 26.46
C SER A 100 -2.14 11.87 27.20
N CYS A 101 -2.36 11.41 28.45
CA CYS A 101 -1.33 10.69 29.21
C CYS A 101 -0.91 9.40 28.49
N TRP A 102 -1.86 8.59 28.08
CA TRP A 102 -1.58 7.34 27.35
C TRP A 102 -0.90 7.60 26.00
N ILE A 103 -1.34 8.62 25.25
CA ILE A 103 -0.68 9.02 24.01
C ILE A 103 0.78 9.36 24.28
N ASN A 104 1.06 10.19 25.30
CA ASN A 104 2.44 10.58 25.63
C ASN A 104 3.27 9.41 26.16
N ALA A 105 2.66 8.43 26.79
CA ALA A 105 3.37 7.24 27.25
C ALA A 105 3.89 6.38 26.08
N PHE A 106 3.04 6.16 25.06
CA PHE A 106 3.36 5.28 23.95
C PHE A 106 4.06 5.97 22.79
N ASN A 107 3.74 7.24 22.50
CA ASN A 107 4.31 7.94 21.35
C ASN A 107 5.66 8.56 21.69
N ALA A 108 6.57 8.57 20.70
CA ALA A 108 7.80 9.35 20.80
C ALA A 108 7.45 10.85 20.82
N ASN A 109 8.02 11.58 21.76
CA ASN A 109 7.86 13.03 21.81
C ASN A 109 8.64 13.71 20.66
N PRO A 110 8.46 15.02 20.38
CA PRO A 110 9.10 15.68 19.24
C PRO A 110 10.64 15.62 19.28
N GLU A 111 11.26 15.69 20.46
CA GLU A 111 12.71 15.59 20.64
C GLU A 111 13.20 14.18 20.32
N GLU A 112 12.51 13.16 20.80
CA GLU A 112 12.79 11.75 20.47
C GLU A 112 12.61 11.48 18.98
N GLN A 113 11.53 11.99 18.35
CA GLN A 113 11.31 11.84 16.90
C GLN A 113 12.46 12.45 16.09
N LYS A 114 12.93 13.63 16.48
CA LYS A 114 14.08 14.30 15.87
C LYS A 114 15.37 13.52 16.09
N LEU A 115 15.60 13.01 17.30
CA LEU A 115 16.76 12.19 17.62
C LEU A 115 16.80 10.92 16.80
N ILE A 116 15.67 10.21 16.66
CA ILE A 116 15.55 9.03 15.82
C ILE A 116 15.84 9.39 14.36
N TRP A 117 15.26 10.48 13.85
CA TRP A 117 15.47 10.96 12.48
C TRP A 117 16.97 11.21 12.19
N GLN A 118 17.67 11.88 13.10
CA GLN A 118 19.10 12.12 12.99
C GLN A 118 19.89 10.82 13.02
N ARG A 119 19.56 9.93 13.98
CA ARG A 119 20.29 8.67 14.16
C ARG A 119 20.12 7.71 12.98
N LEU A 120 18.91 7.59 12.42
CA LEU A 120 18.69 6.80 11.20
C LEU A 120 19.54 7.32 10.03
N GLY A 121 19.67 8.63 9.87
CA GLY A 121 20.54 9.23 8.86
C GLY A 121 22.02 8.92 9.07
N GLU A 122 22.49 8.94 10.32
CA GLU A 122 23.88 8.58 10.67
C GLU A 122 24.16 7.09 10.41
N LEU A 123 23.23 6.21 10.83
CA LEU A 123 23.33 4.78 10.60
C LEU A 123 23.34 4.45 9.10
N CYS A 124 22.50 5.12 8.31
CA CYS A 124 22.49 4.93 6.86
C CYS A 124 23.82 5.32 6.20
N LYS A 125 24.54 6.31 6.74
CA LYS A 125 25.88 6.69 6.25
C LYS A 125 26.97 5.69 6.65
N LYS A 126 26.87 5.06 7.82
CA LYS A 126 27.95 4.28 8.44
C LYS A 126 27.76 2.77 8.29
N GLU A 127 26.52 2.28 8.35
CA GLU A 127 26.20 0.87 8.47
C GLU A 127 25.74 0.27 7.14
N LYS A 128 26.51 -0.68 6.61
CA LYS A 128 26.17 -1.38 5.37
C LYS A 128 24.81 -2.08 5.40
N SER A 129 24.39 -2.55 6.58
CA SER A 129 23.08 -3.20 6.78
C SER A 129 21.92 -2.23 6.55
N ILE A 130 22.06 -0.96 6.96
CA ILE A 130 21.04 0.09 6.77
C ILE A 130 21.07 0.62 5.33
N GLN A 131 22.26 0.72 4.71
CA GLN A 131 22.38 1.02 3.28
C GLN A 131 21.67 -0.07 2.45
N ALA A 132 21.92 -1.35 2.77
CA ALA A 132 21.28 -2.47 2.10
C ALA A 132 19.75 -2.46 2.31
N LEU A 133 19.25 -2.10 3.50
CA LEU A 133 17.82 -1.93 3.75
C LEU A 133 17.20 -0.94 2.76
N VAL A 134 17.85 0.20 2.51
CA VAL A 134 17.33 1.20 1.58
C VAL A 134 17.42 0.70 0.14
N GLN A 135 18.58 0.22 -0.28
CA GLN A 135 18.85 -0.15 -1.67
C GLN A 135 18.13 -1.42 -2.12
N GLN A 136 17.99 -2.41 -1.22
CA GLN A 136 17.42 -3.73 -1.55
C GLN A 136 15.94 -3.87 -1.17
N HIS A 137 15.39 -2.93 -0.37
CA HIS A 137 14.02 -3.03 0.11
C HIS A 137 13.22 -1.73 -0.04
N LEU A 138 13.66 -0.58 0.49
CA LEU A 138 12.88 0.64 0.36
C LEU A 138 12.68 1.04 -1.11
N ARG A 139 13.76 1.14 -1.88
CA ARG A 139 13.71 1.52 -3.29
C ARG A 139 12.95 0.50 -4.14
N PRO A 140 13.31 -0.80 -4.11
CA PRO A 140 12.65 -1.79 -4.97
C PRO A 140 11.17 -2.00 -4.63
N SER A 141 10.77 -1.77 -3.38
CA SER A 141 9.37 -1.91 -2.98
C SER A 141 8.42 -0.94 -3.68
N GLY A 142 8.89 0.22 -4.16
CA GLY A 142 8.05 1.30 -4.66
C GLY A 142 7.22 2.02 -3.58
N ALA A 143 7.14 1.49 -2.36
CA ALA A 143 6.35 2.05 -1.27
C ALA A 143 6.74 3.50 -0.92
N PHE A 144 7.96 3.90 -1.24
CA PHE A 144 8.52 5.23 -1.01
C PHE A 144 8.92 5.93 -2.31
N ILE A 145 8.27 5.59 -3.43
CA ILE A 145 8.61 6.05 -4.78
C ILE A 145 8.61 7.58 -4.93
N LYS A 146 7.83 8.29 -4.14
CA LYS A 146 7.82 9.76 -4.06
C LYS A 146 9.20 10.35 -3.72
N TYR A 147 10.05 9.54 -3.11
CA TYR A 147 11.41 9.93 -2.68
C TYR A 147 12.50 9.28 -3.52
N ALA A 148 12.17 8.73 -4.69
CA ALA A 148 13.11 8.00 -5.54
C ALA A 148 14.36 8.82 -5.93
N GLU A 149 14.18 10.13 -6.16
CA GLU A 149 15.26 11.06 -6.53
C GLU A 149 16.12 11.53 -5.33
N LYS A 150 15.70 11.19 -4.10
CA LYS A 150 16.46 11.54 -2.91
C LYS A 150 17.61 10.57 -2.68
N SER A 151 18.62 11.02 -1.95
CA SER A 151 19.66 10.14 -1.41
C SER A 151 19.07 9.06 -0.50
N ASP A 152 19.80 7.97 -0.26
CA ASP A 152 19.37 6.88 0.61
C ASP A 152 19.06 7.38 2.03
N VAL A 153 19.88 8.31 2.52
CA VAL A 153 19.69 8.95 3.82
C VAL A 153 18.38 9.72 3.87
N GLU A 154 18.14 10.58 2.89
CA GLU A 154 16.93 11.40 2.83
C GLU A 154 15.67 10.56 2.59
N MET A 155 15.76 9.47 1.81
CA MET A 155 14.66 8.52 1.63
C MET A 155 14.28 7.86 2.95
N LEU A 156 15.25 7.32 3.70
CA LEU A 156 15.02 6.68 4.99
C LEU A 156 14.42 7.66 6.01
N GLN A 157 14.96 8.88 6.08
CA GLN A 157 14.46 9.93 6.94
C GLN A 157 13.05 10.40 6.55
N SER A 158 12.73 10.44 5.26
CA SER A 158 11.39 10.76 4.78
C SER A 158 10.39 9.66 5.14
N ALA A 159 10.78 8.39 4.97
CA ALA A 159 9.95 7.24 5.36
C ALA A 159 9.63 7.24 6.88
N TRP A 160 10.61 7.59 7.72
CA TRP A 160 10.39 7.78 9.15
C TRP A 160 9.41 8.92 9.45
N THR A 161 9.57 10.05 8.78
CA THR A 161 8.71 11.23 8.98
C THR A 161 7.26 10.92 8.59
N GLU A 162 7.04 10.21 7.48
CA GLU A 162 5.70 9.77 7.07
C GLU A 162 5.08 8.81 8.07
N ALA A 163 5.86 7.84 8.56
CA ALA A 163 5.36 6.89 9.56
C ALA A 163 4.93 7.60 10.86
N CYS A 164 5.71 8.58 11.34
CA CYS A 164 5.32 9.42 12.47
C CYS A 164 4.02 10.19 12.20
N GLY A 165 3.87 10.75 11.00
CA GLY A 165 2.65 11.45 10.57
C GLY A 165 1.43 10.52 10.57
N GLY A 166 1.58 9.30 10.07
CA GLY A 166 0.53 8.28 10.06
C GLY A 166 0.10 7.85 11.47
N ILE A 167 1.07 7.58 12.35
CA ILE A 167 0.77 7.30 13.76
C ILE A 167 0.00 8.47 14.38
N GLN A 168 0.48 9.70 14.19
CA GLN A 168 -0.18 10.88 14.75
C GLN A 168 -1.62 11.05 14.20
N TYR A 169 -1.84 10.72 12.92
CA TYR A 169 -3.18 10.75 12.33
C TYR A 169 -4.12 9.73 13.01
N ILE A 170 -3.66 8.50 13.23
CA ILE A 170 -4.42 7.46 13.94
C ILE A 170 -4.73 7.88 15.37
N LEU A 171 -3.74 8.40 16.12
CA LEU A 171 -3.93 8.90 17.48
C LEU A 171 -4.96 10.02 17.53
N ASN A 172 -4.88 10.97 16.60
CA ASN A 172 -5.84 12.08 16.50
C ASN A 172 -7.26 11.59 16.21
N SER A 173 -7.41 10.67 15.26
CA SER A 173 -8.71 10.18 14.82
C SER A 173 -9.35 9.24 15.84
N TYR A 174 -8.62 8.24 16.32
CA TYR A 174 -9.18 7.13 17.09
C TYR A 174 -8.96 7.21 18.60
N ALA A 175 -8.01 8.00 19.10
CA ALA A 175 -7.89 8.26 20.52
C ALA A 175 -8.54 9.60 20.93
N LEU A 176 -8.26 10.67 20.18
CA LEU A 176 -8.75 12.02 20.50
C LEU A 176 -10.10 12.36 19.86
N GLY A 177 -10.58 11.53 18.91
CA GLY A 177 -11.83 11.78 18.19
C GLY A 177 -11.81 13.07 17.37
N LYS A 178 -10.64 13.46 16.84
CA LYS A 178 -10.56 14.57 15.90
C LYS A 178 -11.19 14.15 14.58
N ARG A 179 -11.84 15.09 13.93
CA ARG A 179 -12.45 14.84 12.62
C ARG A 179 -11.37 14.52 11.60
N GLY A 180 -11.45 13.32 11.01
CA GLY A 180 -10.58 12.89 9.93
C GLY A 180 -10.92 13.53 8.58
N ARG A 181 -10.14 13.20 7.55
CA ARG A 181 -10.31 13.68 6.16
C ARG A 181 -11.72 13.38 5.64
N TYR A 182 -12.24 12.18 5.90
CA TYR A 182 -13.53 11.67 5.43
C TYR A 182 -14.42 11.22 6.58
N ALA A 183 -14.79 12.17 7.43
CA ALA A 183 -15.45 11.90 8.70
C ALA A 183 -16.75 11.08 8.60
N SER A 184 -17.45 11.11 7.46
CA SER A 184 -18.68 10.33 7.25
C SER A 184 -18.43 8.82 7.13
N ILE A 185 -17.19 8.42 6.79
CA ILE A 185 -16.83 7.00 6.57
C ILE A 185 -15.66 6.53 7.45
N ASP A 186 -14.80 7.45 7.93
CA ASP A 186 -13.54 7.12 8.61
C ASP A 186 -13.50 7.50 10.08
N SER A 187 -14.60 7.96 10.65
CA SER A 187 -14.68 8.33 12.08
C SER A 187 -14.43 7.12 12.99
N ALA A 188 -14.04 7.42 14.24
CA ALA A 188 -14.03 6.41 15.29
C ALA A 188 -15.41 5.77 15.45
N SER A 189 -15.45 4.47 15.68
CA SER A 189 -16.68 3.68 15.87
C SER A 189 -17.36 4.00 17.20
N TYR A 190 -16.60 4.56 18.12
CA TYR A 190 -17.09 4.93 19.46
C TYR A 190 -16.99 6.45 19.68
N ALA A 191 -17.83 6.96 20.59
CA ALA A 191 -17.75 8.36 21.01
C ALA A 191 -16.47 8.59 21.81
N ALA A 192 -15.40 9.04 21.17
CA ALA A 192 -14.05 9.14 21.72
C ALA A 192 -13.97 10.02 23.00
N LYS A 193 -14.91 10.96 23.18
CA LYS A 193 -15.01 11.80 24.38
C LYS A 193 -15.77 11.15 25.53
N SER A 194 -16.45 10.02 25.33
CA SER A 194 -17.21 9.34 26.37
C SER A 194 -16.29 8.73 27.45
N LEU A 195 -16.76 8.69 28.69
CA LEU A 195 -16.03 8.04 29.77
C LEU A 195 -15.82 6.55 29.51
N MET A 196 -16.80 5.89 28.88
CA MET A 196 -16.71 4.49 28.50
C MET A 196 -15.53 4.25 27.56
N TYR A 197 -15.41 5.03 26.50
CA TYR A 197 -14.30 4.87 25.54
C TYR A 197 -12.94 5.19 26.16
N LYS A 198 -12.86 6.23 27.01
CA LYS A 198 -11.63 6.54 27.76
C LYS A 198 -11.21 5.38 28.67
N ARG A 199 -12.15 4.66 29.28
CA ARG A 199 -11.85 3.43 30.04
C ARG A 199 -11.33 2.31 29.13
N TYR A 200 -11.84 2.15 27.91
CA TYR A 200 -11.30 1.21 26.95
C TYR A 200 -9.85 1.55 26.57
N LEU A 201 -9.54 2.83 26.37
CA LEU A 201 -8.17 3.28 26.10
C LEU A 201 -7.23 3.01 27.30
N MET A 202 -7.69 3.20 28.52
CA MET A 202 -6.96 2.83 29.73
C MET A 202 -6.67 1.32 29.75
N VAL A 203 -7.69 0.48 29.52
CA VAL A 203 -7.50 -0.99 29.47
C VAL A 203 -6.54 -1.38 28.37
N ALA A 204 -6.60 -0.78 27.18
CA ALA A 204 -5.65 -0.98 26.11
C ALA A 204 -4.21 -0.60 26.51
N GLY A 205 -4.05 0.52 27.24
CA GLY A 205 -2.77 0.95 27.78
C GLY A 205 -2.19 -0.08 28.75
N HIS A 206 -3.00 -0.60 29.68
CA HIS A 206 -2.59 -1.67 30.61
C HIS A 206 -2.22 -2.96 29.88
N PHE A 207 -3.05 -3.40 28.92
CA PHE A 207 -2.78 -4.60 28.12
C PHE A 207 -1.45 -4.51 27.35
N LEU A 208 -1.15 -3.35 26.76
CA LEU A 208 0.08 -3.14 26.01
C LEU A 208 1.29 -2.99 26.95
N ALA A 209 1.11 -2.47 28.16
CA ALA A 209 2.19 -2.37 29.15
C ALA A 209 2.78 -3.72 29.52
N GLU A 210 1.97 -4.79 29.55
CA GLU A 210 2.43 -6.17 29.77
C GLU A 210 3.33 -6.68 28.65
N LYS A 211 3.21 -6.14 27.44
CA LYS A 211 3.98 -6.54 26.25
C LYS A 211 5.31 -5.81 26.11
N THR A 212 5.59 -4.79 26.94
CA THR A 212 6.80 -3.95 26.84
C THR A 212 8.10 -4.74 26.89
N THR A 213 8.15 -5.86 27.63
CA THR A 213 9.33 -6.72 27.73
C THR A 213 9.72 -7.39 26.42
N SER A 214 8.76 -7.63 25.52
CA SER A 214 8.98 -8.28 24.22
C SER A 214 9.45 -7.30 23.13
N TRP A 215 9.36 -5.99 23.36
CA TRP A 215 9.72 -5.00 22.37
C TRP A 215 11.22 -4.74 22.36
N THR A 216 11.82 -4.75 21.18
CA THR A 216 13.25 -4.56 20.95
C THR A 216 13.56 -3.38 20.04
N LEU A 217 12.56 -2.82 19.36
CA LEU A 217 12.71 -1.73 18.39
C LEU A 217 11.97 -0.47 18.85
N PHE A 218 12.59 0.68 18.65
CA PHE A 218 12.14 2.00 19.11
C PHE A 218 10.74 2.41 18.61
N HIS A 219 10.30 1.91 17.48
CA HIS A 219 8.99 2.25 16.92
C HIS A 219 7.84 1.43 17.53
N GLN A 220 8.12 0.27 18.10
CA GLN A 220 7.09 -0.71 18.52
C GLN A 220 6.07 -0.14 19.52
N PRO A 221 6.43 0.65 20.53
CA PRO A 221 5.42 1.20 21.45
C PRO A 221 4.34 2.00 20.73
N ALA A 222 4.73 2.96 19.90
CA ALA A 222 3.81 3.81 19.17
C ALA A 222 3.01 3.04 18.10
N THR A 223 3.67 2.11 17.40
CA THR A 223 3.04 1.28 16.37
C THR A 223 1.97 0.39 16.97
N TRP A 224 2.29 -0.35 18.03
CA TRP A 224 1.32 -1.25 18.67
C TRP A 224 0.14 -0.50 19.27
N TYR A 225 0.36 0.70 19.83
CA TYR A 225 -0.74 1.52 20.33
C TYR A 225 -1.64 2.00 19.18
N ALA A 226 -1.07 2.48 18.07
CA ALA A 226 -1.84 2.88 16.90
C ALA A 226 -2.64 1.72 16.28
N LEU A 227 -2.03 0.53 16.12
CA LEU A 227 -2.70 -0.66 15.61
C LEU A 227 -3.86 -1.11 16.54
N THR A 228 -3.64 -1.05 17.86
CA THR A 228 -4.68 -1.37 18.85
C THR A 228 -5.86 -0.39 18.77
N LEU A 229 -5.61 0.88 18.52
CA LEU A 229 -6.68 1.87 18.34
C LEU A 229 -7.52 1.59 17.09
N MET A 230 -6.89 1.16 16.00
CA MET A 230 -7.61 0.76 14.78
C MET A 230 -8.43 -0.51 15.03
N ASP A 231 -7.85 -1.53 15.65
CA ASP A 231 -8.53 -2.78 16.00
C ASP A 231 -9.75 -2.53 16.90
N MET A 232 -9.60 -1.75 17.97
CA MET A 232 -10.70 -1.36 18.87
C MET A 232 -11.87 -0.67 18.16
N ASN A 233 -11.61 -0.03 17.03
CA ASN A 233 -12.60 0.66 16.23
C ASN A 233 -13.11 -0.17 15.04
N ASN A 234 -12.70 -1.43 14.88
CA ASN A 234 -12.96 -2.27 13.71
C ASN A 234 -12.49 -1.61 12.40
N ARG A 235 -11.33 -0.93 12.44
CA ARG A 235 -10.75 -0.20 11.31
C ARG A 235 -9.59 -0.98 10.71
N ASP A 236 -9.88 -2.19 10.28
CA ASP A 236 -8.97 -3.13 9.65
C ASP A 236 -9.14 -3.21 8.12
N GLU A 237 -9.89 -2.27 7.53
CA GLU A 237 -10.26 -2.30 6.10
C GLU A 237 -9.05 -2.45 5.18
N ALA A 238 -7.92 -1.81 5.50
CA ALA A 238 -6.69 -1.95 4.74
C ALA A 238 -6.10 -3.37 4.72
N ALA A 239 -6.45 -4.21 5.71
CA ALA A 239 -5.95 -5.58 5.86
C ALA A 239 -6.95 -6.66 5.43
N ARG A 240 -8.22 -6.30 5.27
CA ARG A 240 -9.24 -7.26 4.82
C ARG A 240 -8.88 -7.78 3.43
N HIS A 241 -9.12 -9.06 3.21
CA HIS A 241 -8.79 -9.79 1.97
C HIS A 241 -7.29 -10.03 1.74
N GLU A 242 -6.39 -9.59 2.62
CA GLU A 242 -4.96 -9.90 2.48
C GLU A 242 -4.65 -11.37 2.90
N PRO A 243 -3.71 -12.03 2.24
CA PRO A 243 -2.90 -11.56 1.11
C PRO A 243 -3.65 -11.70 -0.23
N MET A 244 -3.90 -10.57 -0.90
CA MET A 244 -4.68 -10.49 -2.15
C MET A 244 -4.15 -11.40 -3.26
N GLU A 245 -2.83 -11.48 -3.41
CA GLU A 245 -2.16 -12.26 -4.46
C GLU A 245 -2.38 -13.77 -4.28
N ALA A 246 -2.49 -14.24 -3.05
CA ALA A 246 -2.70 -15.66 -2.74
C ALA A 246 -4.18 -16.06 -2.66
N LEU A 247 -5.08 -15.09 -2.51
CA LEU A 247 -6.51 -15.29 -2.31
C LEU A 247 -7.30 -14.75 -3.51
N GLU A 248 -7.82 -13.54 -3.39
CA GLU A 248 -8.83 -12.98 -4.29
C GLU A 248 -8.35 -12.76 -5.72
N ASN A 249 -7.08 -12.41 -5.92
CA ASN A 249 -6.49 -12.10 -7.22
C ASN A 249 -5.62 -13.22 -7.79
N HIS A 250 -5.52 -14.35 -7.10
CA HIS A 250 -4.63 -15.47 -7.49
C HIS A 250 -4.89 -15.93 -8.93
N LYS A 251 -6.14 -16.15 -9.34
CA LYS A 251 -6.50 -16.61 -10.67
C LYS A 251 -6.12 -15.64 -11.78
N ALA A 252 -6.22 -14.34 -11.50
CA ALA A 252 -5.80 -13.31 -12.44
C ALA A 252 -4.26 -13.29 -12.57
N LEU A 253 -3.54 -13.42 -11.48
CA LEU A 253 -2.07 -13.49 -11.50
C LEU A 253 -1.55 -14.70 -12.27
N GLU A 254 -2.19 -15.86 -12.17
CA GLU A 254 -1.86 -17.04 -12.99
C GLU A 254 -2.12 -16.80 -14.49
N TYR A 255 -3.09 -15.97 -14.82
CA TYR A 255 -3.50 -15.71 -16.21
C TYR A 255 -2.65 -14.63 -16.89
N ILE A 256 -2.21 -13.60 -16.17
CA ILE A 256 -1.46 -12.44 -16.69
C ILE A 256 -0.29 -12.83 -17.60
N PRO A 257 0.60 -13.80 -17.23
CA PRO A 257 1.74 -14.18 -18.08
C PRO A 257 1.35 -14.79 -19.43
N ASN A 258 0.10 -15.25 -19.57
CA ASN A 258 -0.39 -15.93 -20.77
C ASN A 258 -1.21 -15.00 -21.68
N ILE A 259 -1.32 -13.71 -21.37
CA ILE A 259 -2.12 -12.75 -22.12
C ILE A 259 -1.34 -12.26 -23.35
N GLU A 260 -1.95 -12.38 -24.52
CA GLU A 260 -1.46 -11.77 -25.76
C GLU A 260 -1.95 -10.31 -25.85
N TRP A 261 -1.20 -9.41 -25.20
CA TRP A 261 -1.57 -8.00 -25.03
C TRP A 261 -1.85 -7.24 -26.33
N SER A 262 -1.21 -7.63 -27.44
CA SER A 262 -1.41 -7.02 -28.75
C SER A 262 -2.82 -7.20 -29.32
N LYS A 263 -3.57 -8.20 -28.84
CA LYS A 263 -4.93 -8.48 -29.29
C LYS A 263 -5.97 -7.50 -28.75
N TYR A 264 -5.62 -6.69 -27.75
CA TYR A 264 -6.56 -5.83 -27.06
C TYR A 264 -6.19 -4.36 -27.20
N PRO A 265 -7.16 -3.44 -27.38
CA PRO A 265 -6.86 -2.00 -27.42
C PRO A 265 -6.36 -1.45 -26.08
N TYR A 266 -6.85 -1.98 -24.95
CA TYR A 266 -6.47 -1.54 -23.60
C TYR A 266 -5.82 -2.66 -22.79
N SER A 267 -4.99 -2.29 -21.81
CA SER A 267 -4.39 -3.27 -20.90
C SER A 267 -5.40 -3.83 -19.89
N VAL A 268 -6.31 -2.98 -19.41
CA VAL A 268 -7.31 -3.34 -18.37
C VAL A 268 -8.50 -2.39 -18.44
N ILE A 269 -9.67 -2.85 -17.97
CA ILE A 269 -10.81 -2.00 -17.68
C ILE A 269 -10.86 -1.77 -16.18
N LEU A 270 -10.71 -0.52 -15.73
CA LEU A 270 -10.93 -0.10 -14.35
C LEU A 270 -12.41 0.24 -14.14
N GLN A 271 -13.04 -0.36 -13.14
CA GLN A 271 -14.41 -0.04 -12.74
C GLN A 271 -14.41 0.49 -11.29
N PRO A 272 -14.63 1.78 -11.07
CA PRO A 272 -14.91 2.32 -9.75
C PRO A 272 -16.24 1.81 -9.20
N GLY A 273 -16.29 1.49 -7.91
CA GLY A 273 -17.49 1.07 -7.23
C GLY A 273 -18.48 2.21 -6.96
N HIS A 274 -19.61 1.86 -6.37
CA HIS A 274 -20.63 2.79 -5.86
C HIS A 274 -21.34 2.14 -4.69
N GLY A 275 -21.19 2.74 -3.52
CA GLY A 275 -21.78 2.25 -2.28
C GLY A 275 -23.30 2.19 -2.36
N PRO A 276 -23.92 1.22 -1.69
CA PRO A 276 -25.38 1.06 -1.69
C PRO A 276 -26.09 2.15 -0.90
N ASP A 277 -25.42 2.85 0.02
CA ASP A 277 -25.93 3.85 0.96
C ASP A 277 -27.06 3.34 1.90
N ILE A 278 -27.43 2.07 1.77
CA ILE A 278 -28.48 1.37 2.54
C ILE A 278 -27.85 0.12 3.16
N ALA A 279 -28.06 -0.09 4.46
CA ALA A 279 -27.63 -1.30 5.14
C ALA A 279 -28.29 -2.54 4.49
N ASP A 280 -27.57 -3.65 4.53
CA ASP A 280 -28.01 -4.96 4.02
C ASP A 280 -28.25 -5.02 2.48
N VAL A 281 -27.85 -3.99 1.74
CA VAL A 281 -27.85 -4.00 0.27
C VAL A 281 -26.41 -4.17 -0.22
N PRO A 282 -26.05 -5.34 -0.81
CA PRO A 282 -24.66 -5.63 -1.18
C PRO A 282 -24.17 -4.82 -2.39
N LEU A 283 -25.06 -4.52 -3.33
CA LEU A 283 -24.71 -3.78 -4.56
C LEU A 283 -25.80 -2.77 -4.93
N SER A 284 -25.42 -1.50 -5.00
CA SER A 284 -26.33 -0.41 -5.37
C SER A 284 -26.87 -0.55 -6.80
N PRO A 285 -28.02 0.08 -7.14
CA PRO A 285 -28.52 0.14 -8.52
C PRO A 285 -27.46 0.69 -9.49
N MET A 286 -26.69 1.73 -9.10
CA MET A 286 -25.63 2.29 -9.92
C MET A 286 -24.47 1.30 -10.08
N GLY A 287 -24.11 0.57 -9.01
CA GLY A 287 -23.14 -0.53 -9.07
C GLY A 287 -23.54 -1.60 -10.09
N LYS A 288 -24.82 -1.99 -10.12
CA LYS A 288 -25.35 -2.95 -11.09
C LYS A 288 -25.21 -2.46 -12.54
N PHE A 289 -25.54 -1.19 -12.82
CA PHE A 289 -25.38 -0.61 -14.16
C PHE A 289 -23.89 -0.56 -14.58
N ARG A 290 -23.00 -0.23 -13.65
CA ARG A 290 -21.54 -0.22 -13.92
C ARG A 290 -21.03 -1.62 -14.26
N VAL A 291 -21.47 -2.64 -13.51
CA VAL A 291 -21.13 -4.05 -13.78
C VAL A 291 -21.57 -4.45 -15.20
N GLN A 292 -22.81 -4.12 -15.60
CA GLN A 292 -23.31 -4.38 -16.94
C GLN A 292 -22.44 -3.70 -18.02
N LEU A 293 -22.15 -2.41 -17.85
CA LEU A 293 -21.32 -1.64 -18.79
C LEU A 293 -19.94 -2.27 -18.98
N VAL A 294 -19.30 -2.70 -17.89
CA VAL A 294 -17.97 -3.32 -17.94
C VAL A 294 -18.02 -4.69 -18.58
N ALA A 295 -19.05 -5.51 -18.28
CA ALA A 295 -19.27 -6.81 -18.93
C ALA A 295 -19.38 -6.66 -20.45
N GLU A 296 -20.13 -5.67 -20.93
CA GLU A 296 -20.26 -5.37 -22.36
C GLU A 296 -18.91 -5.04 -23.01
N ARG A 297 -18.06 -4.22 -22.36
CA ARG A 297 -16.71 -3.86 -22.85
C ARG A 297 -15.80 -5.07 -22.88
N PHE A 298 -15.84 -5.88 -21.82
CA PHE A 298 -15.05 -7.10 -21.73
C PHE A 298 -15.43 -8.09 -22.85
N HIS A 299 -16.71 -8.37 -23.06
CA HIS A 299 -17.19 -9.27 -24.13
C HIS A 299 -16.94 -8.74 -25.54
N LYS A 300 -16.81 -7.41 -25.71
CA LYS A 300 -16.33 -6.78 -26.96
C LYS A 300 -14.81 -6.90 -27.15
N GLY A 301 -14.09 -7.50 -26.21
CA GLY A 301 -12.64 -7.67 -26.30
C GLY A 301 -11.86 -6.36 -26.14
N MET A 302 -12.38 -5.37 -25.42
CA MET A 302 -11.67 -4.10 -25.21
C MET A 302 -10.44 -4.25 -24.33
N ALA A 303 -10.46 -5.14 -23.35
CA ALA A 303 -9.29 -5.51 -22.53
C ALA A 303 -9.40 -6.96 -22.06
N PRO A 304 -8.27 -7.62 -21.73
CA PRO A 304 -8.26 -9.00 -21.24
C PRO A 304 -8.58 -9.11 -19.74
N LEU A 305 -8.47 -8.00 -19.00
CA LEU A 305 -8.61 -7.94 -17.55
C LEU A 305 -9.56 -6.81 -17.15
N ILE A 306 -10.19 -7.00 -16.00
CA ILE A 306 -11.03 -6.01 -15.31
C ILE A 306 -10.43 -5.80 -13.92
N ILE A 307 -10.22 -4.54 -13.50
CA ILE A 307 -9.94 -4.16 -12.11
C ILE A 307 -11.22 -3.55 -11.53
N LEU A 308 -11.80 -4.22 -10.54
CA LEU A 308 -12.93 -3.74 -9.77
C LEU A 308 -12.41 -3.04 -8.52
N SER A 309 -12.68 -1.76 -8.34
CA SER A 309 -12.08 -0.98 -7.27
C SER A 309 -13.16 -0.31 -6.42
N GLY A 310 -13.19 -0.64 -5.14
CA GLY A 310 -14.10 -0.08 -4.14
C GLY A 310 -14.19 -0.95 -2.88
N GLY A 311 -13.99 -0.31 -1.75
CA GLY A 311 -13.93 -0.96 -0.43
C GLY A 311 -15.23 -0.89 0.36
N TYR A 312 -15.10 -0.90 1.68
CA TYR A 312 -16.18 -0.81 2.67
C TYR A 312 -16.51 0.66 2.95
N VAL A 313 -17.30 1.31 2.08
CA VAL A 313 -17.44 2.78 2.11
C VAL A 313 -18.79 3.23 2.66
N HIS A 314 -19.89 2.86 2.04
CA HIS A 314 -21.23 3.33 2.39
C HIS A 314 -22.25 2.19 2.54
N PRO A 315 -23.10 2.22 3.59
CA PRO A 315 -23.08 3.14 4.73
C PRO A 315 -21.90 2.90 5.67
N PHE A 316 -21.69 3.80 6.62
CA PHE A 316 -20.63 3.67 7.65
C PHE A 316 -20.61 2.25 8.24
N GLN A 317 -19.43 1.61 8.25
CA GLN A 317 -19.21 0.22 8.69
C GLN A 317 -20.04 -0.84 7.93
N THR A 318 -20.37 -0.61 6.67
CA THR A 318 -21.00 -1.64 5.83
C THR A 318 -20.22 -2.95 5.86
N PRO A 319 -20.86 -4.14 5.88
CA PRO A 319 -20.18 -5.42 5.77
C PRO A 319 -19.78 -5.78 4.33
N TYR A 320 -20.15 -4.97 3.35
CA TYR A 320 -19.93 -5.23 1.93
C TYR A 320 -18.79 -4.40 1.37
N ALA A 321 -17.81 -5.04 0.73
CA ALA A 321 -16.84 -4.36 -0.13
C ALA A 321 -17.40 -4.29 -1.55
N GLU A 322 -17.43 -3.08 -2.13
CA GLU A 322 -17.98 -2.88 -3.47
C GLU A 322 -17.32 -3.80 -4.51
N ALA A 323 -16.00 -3.96 -4.47
CA ALA A 323 -15.25 -4.77 -5.42
C ALA A 323 -15.62 -6.27 -5.36
N THR A 324 -15.85 -6.81 -4.16
CA THR A 324 -16.25 -8.22 -3.99
C THR A 324 -17.65 -8.48 -4.54
N GLU A 325 -18.58 -7.58 -4.28
CA GLU A 325 -19.96 -7.70 -4.77
C GLU A 325 -20.04 -7.52 -6.27
N MET A 326 -19.22 -6.63 -6.85
CA MET A 326 -19.10 -6.48 -8.31
C MET A 326 -18.47 -7.72 -8.95
N LYS A 327 -17.42 -8.34 -8.35
CA LYS A 327 -16.81 -9.59 -8.82
C LYS A 327 -17.86 -10.68 -8.90
N LYS A 328 -18.62 -10.88 -7.82
CA LYS A 328 -19.71 -11.86 -7.76
C LYS A 328 -20.73 -11.64 -8.89
N ALA A 329 -21.20 -10.42 -9.06
CA ALA A 329 -22.17 -10.09 -10.10
C ALA A 329 -21.61 -10.32 -11.52
N LEU A 330 -20.35 -9.95 -11.82
CA LEU A 330 -19.72 -10.22 -13.12
C LEU A 330 -19.62 -11.70 -13.43
N MET A 331 -19.27 -12.52 -12.47
CA MET A 331 -19.14 -13.97 -12.64
C MET A 331 -20.50 -14.64 -12.81
N GLU A 332 -21.44 -14.37 -11.90
CA GLU A 332 -22.72 -15.09 -11.83
C GLU A 332 -23.72 -14.64 -12.88
N GLN A 333 -23.78 -13.34 -13.20
CA GLN A 333 -24.80 -12.78 -14.08
C GLN A 333 -24.31 -12.55 -15.51
N TYR A 334 -23.01 -12.30 -15.70
CA TYR A 334 -22.45 -11.93 -17.00
C TYR A 334 -21.42 -12.93 -17.54
N GLY A 335 -21.12 -14.00 -16.80
CA GLY A 335 -20.23 -15.07 -17.26
C GLY A 335 -18.78 -14.63 -17.50
N VAL A 336 -18.32 -13.54 -16.85
CA VAL A 336 -16.92 -13.12 -16.91
C VAL A 336 -16.09 -14.11 -16.10
N PRO A 337 -15.06 -14.73 -16.70
CA PRO A 337 -14.26 -15.74 -15.99
C PRO A 337 -13.44 -15.10 -14.86
N GLU A 338 -13.35 -15.77 -13.71
CA GLU A 338 -12.64 -15.28 -12.51
C GLU A 338 -11.22 -14.82 -12.84
N ARG A 339 -10.50 -15.57 -13.68
CA ARG A 339 -9.12 -15.23 -14.12
C ARG A 339 -8.97 -13.87 -14.82
N ALA A 340 -10.08 -13.30 -15.29
CA ALA A 340 -10.07 -11.97 -15.92
C ALA A 340 -10.40 -10.85 -14.94
N ILE A 341 -10.66 -11.17 -13.66
CA ILE A 341 -11.10 -10.19 -12.65
C ILE A 341 -10.03 -10.03 -11.58
N ILE A 342 -9.61 -8.80 -11.38
CA ILE A 342 -8.78 -8.34 -10.26
C ILE A 342 -9.65 -7.47 -9.38
N ILE A 343 -9.62 -7.64 -8.07
CA ILE A 343 -10.30 -6.75 -7.14
C ILE A 343 -9.32 -5.88 -6.35
N ASP A 344 -9.74 -4.66 -6.09
CA ASP A 344 -9.20 -3.73 -5.11
C ASP A 344 -10.31 -3.41 -4.10
N PRO A 345 -10.40 -4.14 -2.98
CA PRO A 345 -11.46 -3.96 -1.99
C PRO A 345 -11.10 -2.90 -0.94
N HIS A 346 -10.17 -2.01 -1.25
CA HIS A 346 -9.62 -1.02 -0.30
C HIS A 346 -9.95 0.42 -0.68
N ALA A 347 -10.07 0.75 -1.99
CA ALA A 347 -10.33 2.12 -2.42
C ALA A 347 -11.60 2.71 -1.79
N ARG A 348 -11.51 3.97 -1.36
CA ARG A 348 -12.57 4.66 -0.63
C ARG A 348 -13.18 5.85 -1.40
N HIS A 349 -12.50 6.31 -2.45
CA HIS A 349 -12.88 7.47 -3.26
C HIS A 349 -12.50 7.26 -4.72
N THR A 350 -13.08 8.05 -5.62
CA THR A 350 -12.73 7.99 -7.06
C THR A 350 -11.23 8.26 -7.29
N THR A 351 -10.60 9.10 -6.48
CA THR A 351 -9.15 9.36 -6.54
C THR A 351 -8.34 8.12 -6.18
N THR A 352 -8.73 7.39 -5.14
CA THR A 352 -8.06 6.15 -4.73
C THR A 352 -8.42 4.98 -5.64
N ASN A 353 -9.58 4.95 -6.31
CA ASN A 353 -9.84 3.97 -7.37
C ASN A 353 -8.78 4.06 -8.49
N PHE A 354 -8.44 5.26 -8.96
CA PHE A 354 -7.40 5.44 -9.97
C PHE A 354 -6.00 5.13 -9.43
N ARG A 355 -5.69 5.56 -8.20
CA ARG A 355 -4.41 5.24 -7.54
C ARG A 355 -4.22 3.74 -7.41
N ASN A 356 -5.19 3.03 -6.85
CA ASN A 356 -5.09 1.60 -6.58
C ASN A 356 -5.12 0.80 -7.87
N GLY A 357 -5.96 1.18 -8.84
CA GLY A 357 -5.95 0.59 -10.18
C GLY A 357 -4.57 0.71 -10.85
N ALA A 358 -3.96 1.90 -10.83
CA ALA A 358 -2.61 2.11 -11.34
C ALA A 358 -1.56 1.31 -10.54
N ARG A 359 -1.68 1.26 -9.21
CA ARG A 359 -0.81 0.47 -8.33
C ARG A 359 -0.83 -1.02 -8.70
N LEU A 360 -2.02 -1.61 -8.89
CA LEU A 360 -2.17 -3.01 -9.29
C LEU A 360 -1.61 -3.27 -10.69
N ILE A 361 -1.74 -2.34 -11.64
CA ILE A 361 -1.13 -2.46 -12.96
C ILE A 361 0.40 -2.65 -12.82
N PHE A 362 1.07 -1.81 -12.02
CA PHE A 362 2.51 -1.94 -11.81
C PHE A 362 2.89 -3.18 -11.00
N ARG A 363 2.17 -3.48 -9.92
CA ARG A 363 2.47 -4.61 -9.03
C ARG A 363 2.31 -5.96 -9.71
N TYR A 364 1.33 -6.09 -10.60
CA TYR A 364 0.99 -7.36 -11.24
C TYR A 364 1.64 -7.53 -12.62
N GLY A 365 2.53 -6.60 -13.02
CA GLY A 365 3.25 -6.69 -14.27
C GLY A 365 2.35 -6.53 -15.52
N ILE A 366 1.22 -5.85 -15.37
CA ILE A 366 0.36 -5.47 -16.50
C ILE A 366 1.07 -4.35 -17.27
N PRO A 367 1.10 -4.35 -18.63
CA PRO A 367 1.77 -3.33 -19.43
C PRO A 367 1.29 -1.90 -19.10
N ALA A 368 2.11 -1.15 -18.39
CA ALA A 368 1.80 0.22 -17.96
C ALA A 368 2.04 1.27 -19.06
N ASP A 369 2.76 0.92 -20.12
CA ASP A 369 2.93 1.73 -21.33
C ASP A 369 1.69 1.70 -22.24
N LYS A 370 0.85 0.68 -22.09
CA LYS A 370 -0.44 0.54 -22.78
C LYS A 370 -1.53 1.32 -22.03
N MET A 371 -2.42 1.99 -22.78
CA MET A 371 -3.57 2.68 -22.19
C MET A 371 -4.48 1.70 -21.43
N ALA A 372 -5.03 2.18 -20.33
CA ALA A 372 -6.12 1.54 -19.57
C ALA A 372 -7.42 2.29 -19.83
N LEU A 373 -8.55 1.58 -19.69
CA LEU A 373 -9.89 2.11 -19.85
C LEU A 373 -10.56 2.21 -18.48
N CYS A 374 -11.14 3.35 -18.12
CA CYS A 374 -12.07 3.43 -16.98
C CYS A 374 -13.49 3.48 -17.52
N THR A 375 -14.34 2.52 -17.13
CA THR A 375 -15.75 2.44 -17.53
C THR A 375 -16.66 2.67 -16.34
N SER A 376 -17.63 3.57 -16.47
CA SER A 376 -18.60 3.87 -15.41
C SER A 376 -19.90 4.48 -15.97
N THR A 377 -20.84 4.79 -15.08
CA THR A 377 -22.05 5.54 -15.41
C THR A 377 -21.72 6.96 -15.86
N MET A 378 -22.60 7.54 -16.70
CA MET A 378 -22.38 8.83 -17.34
C MET A 378 -22.09 9.96 -16.34
N ASP A 379 -22.81 9.98 -15.22
CA ASP A 379 -22.63 10.95 -14.13
C ASP A 379 -21.22 10.92 -13.56
N GLN A 380 -20.67 9.73 -13.30
CA GLN A 380 -19.30 9.60 -12.81
C GLN A 380 -18.27 9.95 -13.89
N ILE A 381 -18.50 9.59 -15.14
CA ILE A 381 -17.59 9.95 -16.25
C ILE A 381 -17.59 11.48 -16.45
N VAL A 382 -18.74 12.12 -16.34
CA VAL A 382 -18.81 13.61 -16.37
C VAL A 382 -18.06 14.19 -15.18
N TYR A 383 -18.27 13.66 -13.97
CA TYR A 383 -17.54 14.11 -12.78
C TYR A 383 -16.00 14.00 -12.94
N ILE A 384 -15.54 12.90 -13.52
CA ILE A 384 -14.10 12.64 -13.70
C ILE A 384 -13.51 13.50 -14.81
N ALA A 385 -14.21 13.64 -15.94
CA ALA A 385 -13.66 14.18 -17.18
C ALA A 385 -13.93 15.68 -17.42
N ASP A 386 -15.02 16.22 -16.88
CA ASP A 386 -15.37 17.63 -17.07
C ASP A 386 -14.54 18.51 -16.12
N PRO A 387 -13.75 19.47 -16.65
CA PRO A 387 -12.94 20.39 -15.85
C PRO A 387 -13.71 21.16 -14.77
N LYS A 388 -15.01 21.35 -14.95
CA LYS A 388 -15.91 22.00 -13.98
C LYS A 388 -15.85 21.35 -12.61
N TYR A 389 -15.68 20.03 -12.54
CA TYR A 389 -15.64 19.28 -11.28
C TYR A 389 -14.26 19.21 -10.64
N ARG A 390 -13.23 19.76 -11.32
CA ARG A 390 -11.88 19.89 -10.77
C ARG A 390 -11.28 18.59 -10.24
N PHE A 391 -11.50 17.50 -10.96
CA PHE A 391 -11.05 16.16 -10.51
C PHE A 391 -9.52 16.07 -10.39
N LYS A 392 -8.78 16.75 -11.27
CA LYS A 392 -7.31 16.82 -11.19
C LYS A 392 -6.85 17.51 -9.91
N GLU A 393 -7.45 18.65 -9.57
CA GLU A 393 -7.15 19.38 -8.34
C GLU A 393 -7.51 18.56 -7.10
N ARG A 394 -8.60 17.80 -7.16
CA ARG A 394 -8.98 16.88 -6.10
C ARG A 394 -7.92 15.78 -5.91
N ASN A 395 -7.40 15.18 -6.98
CA ASN A 395 -6.30 14.21 -6.87
C ASN A 395 -5.07 14.86 -6.21
N MET A 396 -4.70 16.09 -6.62
CA MET A 396 -3.57 16.81 -6.02
C MET A 396 -3.79 17.12 -4.53
N LEU A 397 -5.02 17.45 -4.13
CA LEU A 397 -5.35 17.72 -2.73
C LEU A 397 -5.34 16.44 -1.87
N GLU A 398 -5.90 15.34 -2.38
CA GLU A 398 -6.08 14.10 -1.63
C GLU A 398 -4.84 13.20 -1.65
N LEU A 399 -4.15 13.11 -2.79
CA LEU A 399 -3.01 12.21 -2.97
C LEU A 399 -1.66 12.95 -2.99
N GLY A 400 -1.67 14.26 -3.30
CA GLY A 400 -0.46 15.03 -3.54
C GLY A 400 0.16 14.83 -4.92
N TYR A 401 -0.50 14.04 -5.80
CA TYR A 401 -0.06 13.76 -7.18
C TYR A 401 -1.23 13.30 -8.05
N LEU A 402 -0.98 13.22 -9.38
CA LEU A 402 -1.91 12.59 -10.32
C LEU A 402 -1.51 11.12 -10.52
N PRO A 403 -2.43 10.15 -10.33
CA PRO A 403 -2.15 8.73 -10.52
C PRO A 403 -2.10 8.30 -11.99
N TYR A 404 -2.25 9.22 -12.94
CA TYR A 404 -2.20 9.01 -14.38
C TYR A 404 -1.42 10.12 -15.10
N GLU A 405 -0.84 9.81 -16.26
CA GLU A 405 -0.14 10.77 -17.12
C GLU A 405 -1.06 11.37 -18.18
N LEU A 406 -1.72 10.49 -18.94
CA LEU A 406 -2.67 10.84 -19.98
C LEU A 406 -4.08 10.51 -19.50
N PHE A 407 -5.03 11.33 -19.91
CA PHE A 407 -6.41 11.16 -19.50
C PHE A 407 -7.34 11.83 -20.52
N ALA A 408 -8.18 11.01 -21.20
CA ALA A 408 -9.09 11.52 -22.22
C ALA A 408 -10.48 10.82 -22.14
N LYS A 409 -11.55 11.62 -22.20
CA LYS A 409 -12.91 11.11 -22.36
C LYS A 409 -13.11 10.65 -23.79
N ILE A 410 -13.51 9.39 -23.98
CA ILE A 410 -13.74 8.78 -25.30
C ILE A 410 -15.22 8.48 -25.57
N SER A 411 -16.04 8.38 -24.53
CA SER A 411 -17.49 8.22 -24.65
C SER A 411 -18.24 8.80 -23.44
N SER A 412 -19.57 8.67 -23.42
CA SER A 412 -20.38 9.03 -22.24
C SER A 412 -20.11 8.13 -21.02
N HIS A 413 -19.52 6.94 -21.24
CA HIS A 413 -19.29 5.92 -20.21
C HIS A 413 -17.84 5.54 -20.04
N ASP A 414 -16.92 6.12 -20.82
CA ASP A 414 -15.55 5.67 -20.86
C ASP A 414 -14.57 6.85 -20.89
N VAL A 415 -13.51 6.74 -20.09
CA VAL A 415 -12.30 7.54 -20.18
C VAL A 415 -11.09 6.61 -20.32
N GLU A 416 -10.13 6.98 -21.15
CA GLU A 416 -8.85 6.30 -21.21
C GLU A 416 -7.82 7.02 -20.37
N PHE A 417 -6.90 6.27 -19.78
CA PHE A 417 -5.82 6.82 -18.98
C PHE A 417 -4.56 5.98 -19.09
N LYS A 418 -3.41 6.62 -18.87
CA LYS A 418 -2.13 5.92 -18.71
C LYS A 418 -1.71 5.97 -17.25
N PRO A 419 -1.49 4.82 -16.58
CA PRO A 419 -1.15 4.79 -15.17
C PRO A 419 0.23 5.43 -14.91
N LYS A 420 0.40 6.01 -13.72
CA LYS A 420 1.65 6.64 -13.31
C LYS A 420 2.26 5.92 -12.11
N ILE A 421 3.57 5.64 -12.18
CA ILE A 421 4.30 4.83 -11.20
C ILE A 421 4.25 5.41 -9.78
N ILE A 422 4.07 6.71 -9.63
CA ILE A 422 3.91 7.38 -8.33
C ILE A 422 2.78 6.78 -7.49
N SER A 423 1.82 6.11 -8.11
CA SER A 423 0.70 5.42 -7.46
C SER A 423 1.12 4.28 -6.53
N LEU A 424 2.37 3.79 -6.65
CA LEU A 424 2.95 2.81 -5.72
C LEU A 424 3.20 3.37 -4.33
N HIS A 425 3.32 4.70 -4.20
CA HIS A 425 3.60 5.36 -2.93
C HIS A 425 2.49 5.10 -1.90
N LEU A 426 2.89 4.77 -0.66
CA LEU A 426 1.96 4.60 0.45
C LEU A 426 1.47 5.96 0.96
N ASP A 427 0.25 6.00 1.47
CA ASP A 427 -0.32 7.20 2.12
C ASP A 427 -0.72 6.88 3.57
N PRO A 428 0.20 6.99 4.55
CA PRO A 428 -0.10 6.67 5.94
C PRO A 428 -1.10 7.64 6.59
N LEU A 429 -1.48 8.74 5.91
CA LEU A 429 -2.53 9.65 6.34
C LEU A 429 -3.94 9.17 5.90
N ASP A 430 -4.02 8.06 5.19
CA ASP A 430 -5.27 7.34 4.93
C ASP A 430 -5.14 5.88 5.40
N PRO A 431 -5.19 5.63 6.72
CA PRO A 431 -4.90 4.32 7.30
C PRO A 431 -5.89 3.21 6.91
N LEU A 432 -7.01 3.56 6.28
CA LEU A 432 -8.00 2.62 5.79
C LEU A 432 -7.81 2.28 4.29
N ASP A 433 -7.03 3.10 3.59
CA ASP A 433 -6.63 2.92 2.19
C ASP A 433 -5.24 3.56 1.96
N PRO A 434 -4.18 2.99 2.58
CA PRO A 434 -2.83 3.57 2.54
C PRO A 434 -2.16 3.47 1.17
#